data_f3ea3960912977ef9d090f9154d8da92
#
_entry.id   f3ea3960912977ef9d090f9154d8da92
#
_cell.length_a   1.000
_cell.length_b   1.000
_cell.length_c   1.000
_cell.angle_alpha   90.00
_cell.angle_beta   90.00
_cell.angle_gamma   90.00
#
_symmetry.space_group_name_H-M   'P 1'
#
loop_
_entity.id
_entity.type
_entity.pdbx_description
1 polymer ?
#
loop_
_entity_poly.entity_id
_entity_poly.type
_entity_poly.pdbx_seq_one_letter_code
_entity_poly.pdbx_strand_id
1 'polypeptide(L)'
;LPLEYLPEIYELSKKYKVNLMSYEGDDLITEEPDDEFLAIEARINGLGIKKVDNLVEYINFPINKCLMLGNGDYLAEVEKKVHAALCDRMDVYRSEPYFLEILPKGVDKAKSLESFLNIIGCRREELMACGDGFNDITMIKYAGLGVAMANAREEIKKCADYITASNDEDGVALAIERFIL
;
A
#
# COMPACT_ATOMS: atom_id res chain seq x y z
N LEU A 1 -2.95 -11.56 3.68
CA LEU A 1 -4.06 -11.93 2.81
C LEU A 1 -4.39 -13.41 3.03
N PRO A 2 -5.66 -13.82 3.33
CA PRO A 2 -6.01 -15.22 3.46
C PRO A 2 -5.84 -15.95 2.11
N LEU A 3 -5.09 -17.06 2.11
CA LEU A 3 -4.73 -17.79 0.87
C LEU A 3 -5.94 -18.37 0.14
N GLU A 4 -7.06 -18.59 0.83
CA GLU A 4 -8.31 -19.07 0.23
C GLU A 4 -8.88 -18.14 -0.84
N TYR A 5 -8.51 -16.84 -0.80
CA TYR A 5 -8.92 -15.85 -1.81
C TYR A 5 -7.96 -15.72 -2.98
N LEU A 6 -6.74 -16.26 -2.88
CA LEU A 6 -5.74 -16.15 -3.94
C LEU A 6 -6.20 -16.71 -5.29
N PRO A 7 -6.88 -17.89 -5.35
CA PRO A 7 -7.39 -18.40 -6.62
C PRO A 7 -8.39 -17.46 -7.30
N GLU A 8 -9.29 -16.83 -6.53
CA GLU A 8 -10.27 -15.88 -7.08
C GLU A 8 -9.58 -14.62 -7.62
N ILE A 9 -8.60 -14.09 -6.89
CA ILE A 9 -7.80 -12.93 -7.31
C ILE A 9 -7.05 -13.28 -8.62
N TYR A 10 -6.46 -14.46 -8.68
CA TYR A 10 -5.76 -14.96 -9.85
C TYR A 10 -6.68 -15.06 -11.08
N GLU A 11 -7.85 -15.65 -10.93
CA GLU A 11 -8.84 -15.75 -12.03
C GLU A 11 -9.28 -14.36 -12.52
N LEU A 12 -9.46 -13.40 -11.60
CA LEU A 12 -9.77 -12.02 -11.98
C LEU A 12 -8.63 -11.38 -12.79
N SER A 13 -7.38 -11.60 -12.39
CA SER A 13 -6.23 -11.08 -13.14
C SER A 13 -6.16 -11.64 -14.56
N LYS A 14 -6.39 -12.95 -14.72
CA LYS A 14 -6.43 -13.62 -16.04
C LYS A 14 -7.60 -13.13 -16.88
N LYS A 15 -8.79 -13.03 -16.28
CA LYS A 15 -10.00 -12.52 -16.94
C LYS A 15 -9.82 -11.12 -17.51
N TYR A 16 -9.15 -10.24 -16.77
CA TYR A 16 -8.92 -8.86 -17.17
C TYR A 16 -7.54 -8.64 -17.81
N LYS A 17 -6.76 -9.72 -18.04
CA LYS A 17 -5.45 -9.67 -18.72
C LYS A 17 -4.53 -8.60 -18.13
N VAL A 18 -4.43 -8.58 -16.81
CA VAL A 18 -3.51 -7.76 -16.04
C VAL A 18 -2.50 -8.66 -15.35
N ASN A 19 -1.25 -8.22 -15.23
CA ASN A 19 -0.25 -8.97 -14.51
C ASN A 19 -0.60 -9.00 -13.02
N LEU A 20 -0.35 -10.14 -12.37
CA LEU A 20 -0.53 -10.32 -10.92
C LEU A 20 0.82 -10.60 -10.27
N MET A 21 1.08 -9.92 -9.16
CA MET A 21 2.26 -10.17 -8.34
C MET A 21 1.93 -10.22 -6.85
N SER A 22 2.83 -10.80 -6.09
CA SER A 22 2.88 -10.75 -4.63
C SER A 22 4.33 -10.69 -4.14
N TYR A 23 4.58 -10.84 -2.85
CA TYR A 23 5.89 -10.66 -2.22
C TYR A 23 6.33 -11.93 -1.52
N GLU A 24 7.63 -12.27 -1.62
CA GLU A 24 8.29 -13.33 -0.88
C GLU A 24 9.68 -12.86 -0.43
N GLY A 25 9.83 -12.54 0.86
CA GLY A 25 11.08 -11.95 1.37
C GLY A 25 11.44 -10.66 0.64
N ASP A 26 12.59 -10.64 -0.01
CA ASP A 26 13.11 -9.51 -0.78
C ASP A 26 12.80 -9.61 -2.29
N ASP A 27 11.86 -10.48 -2.68
CA ASP A 27 11.49 -10.69 -4.08
C ASP A 27 10.00 -10.38 -4.34
N LEU A 28 9.74 -9.82 -5.53
CA LEU A 28 8.43 -9.77 -6.18
C LEU A 28 8.23 -11.06 -6.97
N ILE A 29 7.18 -11.81 -6.65
CA ILE A 29 6.85 -13.06 -7.33
C ILE A 29 5.74 -12.85 -8.35
N THR A 30 5.96 -13.30 -9.59
CA THR A 30 5.02 -13.12 -10.71
C THR A 30 5.22 -14.19 -11.79
N GLU A 31 4.22 -14.37 -12.66
CA GLU A 31 4.35 -15.17 -13.88
C GLU A 31 4.92 -14.37 -15.06
N GLU A 32 4.76 -13.03 -15.05
CA GLU A 32 5.15 -12.11 -16.13
C GLU A 32 6.27 -11.17 -15.66
N PRO A 33 7.54 -11.65 -15.60
CA PRO A 33 8.64 -10.88 -15.00
C PRO A 33 9.09 -9.67 -15.86
N ASP A 34 8.76 -9.64 -17.15
CA ASP A 34 9.16 -8.58 -18.08
C ASP A 34 8.17 -7.40 -18.13
N ASP A 35 7.22 -7.34 -17.19
CA ASP A 35 6.24 -6.25 -17.09
C ASP A 35 6.92 -4.94 -16.66
N GLU A 36 6.64 -3.85 -17.38
CA GLU A 36 7.25 -2.54 -17.13
C GLU A 36 6.87 -1.95 -15.77
N PHE A 37 5.63 -2.18 -15.31
CA PHE A 37 5.15 -1.68 -14.01
C PHE A 37 5.74 -2.49 -12.85
N LEU A 38 5.96 -3.79 -13.06
CA LEU A 38 6.68 -4.63 -12.11
C LEU A 38 8.12 -4.12 -11.88
N ALA A 39 8.80 -3.72 -12.96
CA ALA A 39 10.14 -3.15 -12.87
C ALA A 39 10.16 -1.82 -12.08
N ILE A 40 9.09 -1.03 -12.13
CA ILE A 40 8.94 0.18 -11.31
C ILE A 40 8.83 -0.19 -9.83
N GLU A 41 7.98 -1.15 -9.48
CA GLU A 41 7.80 -1.61 -8.09
C GLU A 41 9.08 -2.19 -7.51
N ALA A 42 9.77 -3.04 -8.28
CA ALA A 42 11.06 -3.60 -7.88
C ALA A 42 12.10 -2.51 -7.59
N ARG A 43 12.20 -1.51 -8.45
CA ARG A 43 13.15 -0.39 -8.30
C ARG A 43 12.83 0.50 -7.10
N ILE A 44 11.54 0.83 -6.88
CA ILE A 44 11.11 1.71 -5.77
C ILE A 44 11.45 1.06 -4.42
N ASN A 45 11.23 -0.26 -4.31
CA ASN A 45 11.41 -0.98 -3.05
C ASN A 45 12.78 -1.67 -2.93
N GLY A 46 13.63 -1.63 -3.96
CA GLY A 46 14.93 -2.31 -3.97
C GLY A 46 14.83 -3.83 -3.94
N LEU A 47 13.74 -4.40 -4.51
CA LEU A 47 13.43 -5.83 -4.48
C LEU A 47 13.88 -6.54 -5.76
N GLY A 48 14.16 -7.84 -5.64
CA GLY A 48 14.37 -8.74 -6.77
C GLY A 48 13.05 -9.08 -7.49
N ILE A 49 13.15 -9.69 -8.68
CA ILE A 49 12.01 -10.23 -9.41
C ILE A 49 12.22 -11.74 -9.56
N LYS A 50 11.27 -12.52 -9.10
CA LYS A 50 11.26 -13.97 -9.17
C LYS A 50 10.11 -14.45 -10.05
N LYS A 51 10.45 -15.07 -11.18
CA LYS A 51 9.47 -15.72 -12.03
C LYS A 51 9.00 -17.04 -11.41
N VAL A 52 7.69 -17.26 -11.43
CA VAL A 52 7.05 -18.53 -11.09
C VAL A 52 6.15 -19.01 -12.24
N ASP A 53 5.88 -20.30 -12.31
CA ASP A 53 5.05 -20.85 -13.39
C ASP A 53 3.56 -20.66 -13.14
N ASN A 54 3.13 -20.74 -11.87
CA ASN A 54 1.76 -20.51 -11.43
C ASN A 54 1.75 -19.95 -10.01
N LEU A 55 1.21 -18.75 -9.82
CA LEU A 55 1.19 -18.08 -8.52
C LEU A 55 0.36 -18.83 -7.48
N VAL A 56 -0.76 -19.44 -7.87
CA VAL A 56 -1.65 -20.15 -6.94
C VAL A 56 -1.01 -21.43 -6.44
N GLU A 57 -0.31 -22.15 -7.32
CA GLU A 57 0.39 -23.39 -6.95
C GLU A 57 1.66 -23.10 -6.15
N TYR A 58 2.32 -21.98 -6.43
CA TYR A 58 3.57 -21.59 -5.80
C TYR A 58 3.36 -21.06 -4.37
N ILE A 59 2.38 -20.17 -4.16
CA ILE A 59 2.17 -19.50 -2.87
C ILE A 59 1.47 -20.44 -1.88
N ASN A 60 2.25 -21.01 -0.99
CA ASN A 60 1.79 -21.85 0.13
C ASN A 60 2.21 -21.29 1.50
N PHE A 61 2.57 -20.00 1.55
CA PHE A 61 3.04 -19.25 2.72
C PHE A 61 2.21 -17.98 2.89
N PRO A 62 2.22 -17.36 4.09
CA PRO A 62 1.48 -16.11 4.33
C PRO A 62 1.97 -14.98 3.43
N ILE A 63 1.04 -14.31 2.75
CA ILE A 63 1.28 -13.09 1.97
C ILE A 63 0.50 -11.91 2.55
N ASN A 64 1.03 -10.70 2.40
CA ASN A 64 0.40 -9.50 2.93
C ASN A 64 -0.66 -8.94 1.97
N LYS A 65 -0.35 -8.89 0.69
CA LYS A 65 -1.20 -8.34 -0.38
C LYS A 65 -0.85 -8.92 -1.74
N CYS A 66 -1.73 -8.71 -2.71
CA CYS A 66 -1.44 -8.86 -4.13
C CYS A 66 -1.55 -7.51 -4.84
N LEU A 67 -0.80 -7.32 -5.92
CA LEU A 67 -0.96 -6.20 -6.86
C LEU A 67 -1.33 -6.72 -8.24
N MET A 68 -2.34 -6.09 -8.85
CA MET A 68 -2.56 -6.18 -10.28
C MET A 68 -1.92 -4.98 -10.97
N LEU A 69 -1.17 -5.22 -12.02
CA LEU A 69 -0.36 -4.24 -12.74
C LEU A 69 -0.91 -4.02 -14.13
N GLY A 70 -0.89 -2.78 -14.62
CA GLY A 70 -1.33 -2.49 -15.97
C GLY A 70 -1.41 -1.00 -16.28
N ASN A 71 -1.75 -0.68 -17.54
CA ASN A 71 -1.97 0.72 -17.95
C ASN A 71 -3.01 1.40 -17.07
N GLY A 72 -2.73 2.62 -16.62
CA GLY A 72 -3.54 3.33 -15.62
C GLY A 72 -4.99 3.56 -16.01
N ASP A 73 -5.27 3.91 -17.26
CA ASP A 73 -6.64 4.12 -17.75
C ASP A 73 -7.44 2.81 -17.76
N TYR A 74 -6.79 1.75 -18.26
CA TYR A 74 -7.40 0.42 -18.26
C TYR A 74 -7.57 -0.13 -16.85
N LEU A 75 -6.57 0.05 -16.00
CA LEU A 75 -6.61 -0.45 -14.61
C LEU A 75 -7.71 0.26 -13.79
N ALA A 76 -8.06 1.53 -14.13
CA ALA A 76 -9.19 2.22 -13.52
C ALA A 76 -10.54 1.54 -13.80
N GLU A 77 -10.70 0.93 -14.98
CA GLU A 77 -11.91 0.16 -15.30
C GLU A 77 -11.87 -1.24 -14.67
N VAL A 78 -10.69 -1.85 -14.57
CA VAL A 78 -10.49 -3.12 -13.87
C VAL A 78 -10.77 -2.98 -12.38
N GLU A 79 -10.30 -1.91 -11.74
CA GLU A 79 -10.55 -1.59 -10.34
C GLU A 79 -12.03 -1.68 -9.97
N LYS A 80 -12.91 -1.03 -10.75
CA LYS A 80 -14.36 -1.04 -10.51
C LYS A 80 -14.93 -2.46 -10.47
N LYS A 81 -14.44 -3.32 -11.38
CA LYS A 81 -14.91 -4.69 -11.52
C LYS A 81 -14.36 -5.62 -10.44
N VAL A 82 -13.07 -5.47 -10.12
CA VAL A 82 -12.40 -6.24 -9.04
C VAL A 82 -12.95 -5.80 -7.69
N HIS A 83 -13.13 -4.49 -7.45
CA HIS A 83 -13.76 -3.97 -6.25
C HIS A 83 -15.17 -4.54 -6.08
N ALA A 84 -16.00 -4.53 -7.13
CA ALA A 84 -17.37 -5.10 -7.06
C ALA A 84 -17.39 -6.59 -6.72
N ALA A 85 -16.36 -7.36 -7.09
CA ALA A 85 -16.25 -8.78 -6.80
C ALA A 85 -15.74 -9.07 -5.37
N LEU A 86 -14.88 -8.21 -4.82
CA LEU A 86 -14.11 -8.52 -3.62
C LEU A 86 -14.40 -7.60 -2.42
N CYS A 87 -15.12 -6.47 -2.59
CA CYS A 87 -15.24 -5.42 -1.57
C CYS A 87 -15.87 -5.85 -0.24
N ASP A 88 -16.62 -6.95 -0.21
CA ASP A 88 -17.18 -7.49 1.03
C ASP A 88 -16.12 -8.17 1.92
N ARG A 89 -15.03 -8.63 1.31
CA ARG A 89 -14.00 -9.49 1.93
C ARG A 89 -12.60 -8.86 1.94
N MET A 90 -12.33 -7.97 1.01
CA MET A 90 -11.01 -7.36 0.81
C MET A 90 -11.12 -5.86 0.54
N ASP A 91 -10.07 -5.13 0.83
CA ASP A 91 -9.90 -3.77 0.38
C ASP A 91 -9.20 -3.78 -0.99
N VAL A 92 -9.77 -3.04 -1.94
CA VAL A 92 -9.32 -2.96 -3.33
C VAL A 92 -9.27 -1.50 -3.73
N TYR A 93 -8.09 -0.97 -4.00
CA TYR A 93 -7.89 0.42 -4.42
C TYR A 93 -6.57 0.58 -5.18
N ARG A 94 -6.45 1.66 -5.94
CA ARG A 94 -5.18 2.00 -6.59
C ARG A 94 -4.32 2.89 -5.70
N SER A 95 -3.08 2.46 -5.42
CA SER A 95 -2.06 3.28 -4.77
C SER A 95 -1.39 4.21 -5.78
N GLU A 96 -1.20 3.74 -7.00
CA GLU A 96 -0.73 4.48 -8.16
C GLU A 96 -1.65 4.21 -9.37
N PRO A 97 -1.64 5.03 -10.42
CA PRO A 97 -2.49 4.78 -11.58
C PRO A 97 -2.38 3.36 -12.15
N TYR A 98 -1.19 2.76 -12.07
CA TYR A 98 -0.83 1.47 -12.63
C TYR A 98 -0.69 0.35 -11.59
N PHE A 99 -1.01 0.59 -10.31
CA PHE A 99 -0.97 -0.38 -9.21
C PHE A 99 -2.34 -0.52 -8.56
N LEU A 100 -3.01 -1.65 -8.74
CA LEU A 100 -4.25 -2.01 -8.05
C LEU A 100 -3.92 -2.97 -6.92
N GLU A 101 -4.04 -2.49 -5.70
CA GLU A 101 -3.78 -3.24 -4.48
C GLU A 101 -5.00 -4.04 -4.04
N ILE A 102 -4.76 -5.28 -3.61
CA ILE A 102 -5.74 -6.18 -3.03
C ILE A 102 -5.19 -6.69 -1.71
N LEU A 103 -5.82 -6.34 -0.60
CA LEU A 103 -5.35 -6.63 0.75
C LEU A 103 -6.50 -7.02 1.68
N PRO A 104 -6.21 -7.58 2.87
CA PRO A 104 -7.24 -7.94 3.84
C PRO A 104 -8.09 -6.74 4.22
N LYS A 105 -9.40 -6.96 4.41
CA LYS A 105 -10.34 -5.89 4.72
C LYS A 105 -10.00 -5.17 6.02
N GLY A 106 -10.05 -3.86 5.95
CA GLY A 106 -9.86 -3.00 7.11
C GLY A 106 -8.42 -2.91 7.60
N VAL A 107 -7.45 -3.31 6.77
CA VAL A 107 -6.04 -3.04 7.01
C VAL A 107 -5.74 -1.66 6.45
N ASP A 108 -5.59 -0.70 7.35
CA ASP A 108 -5.12 0.65 7.02
C ASP A 108 -3.91 1.02 7.88
N LYS A 109 -3.25 2.13 7.54
CA LYS A 109 -2.04 2.56 8.25
C LYS A 109 -2.31 2.84 9.74
N ALA A 110 -3.48 3.33 10.11
CA ALA A 110 -3.82 3.60 11.51
C ALA A 110 -3.93 2.31 12.32
N LYS A 111 -4.64 1.30 11.82
CA LYS A 111 -4.76 -0.01 12.50
C LYS A 111 -3.43 -0.75 12.59
N SER A 112 -2.59 -0.62 11.55
CA SER A 112 -1.24 -1.19 11.58
C SER A 112 -0.39 -0.52 12.66
N LEU A 113 -0.47 0.81 12.78
CA LEU A 113 0.21 1.58 13.84
C LEU A 113 -0.35 1.24 15.22
N GLU A 114 -1.66 1.11 15.39
CA GLU A 114 -2.27 0.70 16.67
C GLU A 114 -1.73 -0.67 17.12
N SER A 115 -1.69 -1.64 16.20
CA SER A 115 -1.16 -2.96 16.48
C SER A 115 0.33 -2.90 16.84
N PHE A 116 1.10 -2.09 16.13
CA PHE A 116 2.53 -1.89 16.39
C PHE A 116 2.77 -1.22 17.76
N LEU A 117 2.04 -0.15 18.08
CA LEU A 117 2.14 0.53 19.37
C LEU A 117 1.84 -0.42 20.54
N ASN A 118 0.82 -1.27 20.40
CA ASN A 118 0.50 -2.29 21.40
C ASN A 118 1.66 -3.28 21.62
N ILE A 119 2.36 -3.69 20.55
CA ILE A 119 3.51 -4.61 20.63
C ILE A 119 4.68 -3.96 21.37
N ILE A 120 4.98 -2.68 21.07
CA ILE A 120 6.11 -1.99 21.70
C ILE A 120 5.77 -1.32 23.04
N GLY A 121 4.50 -1.37 23.46
CA GLY A 121 4.04 -0.81 24.74
C GLY A 121 3.96 0.73 24.76
N CYS A 122 3.82 1.36 23.60
CA CYS A 122 3.63 2.81 23.46
C CYS A 122 2.16 3.17 23.31
N ARG A 123 1.83 4.41 23.68
CA ARG A 123 0.47 4.95 23.55
C ARG A 123 0.36 5.79 22.28
N ARG A 124 -0.86 5.96 21.80
CA ARG A 124 -1.20 6.79 20.65
C ARG A 124 -0.66 8.23 20.78
N GLU A 125 -0.73 8.80 21.97
CA GLU A 125 -0.28 10.18 22.28
C GLU A 125 1.25 10.34 22.15
N GLU A 126 1.98 9.23 22.10
CA GLU A 126 3.45 9.21 21.92
C GLU A 126 3.86 9.01 20.45
N LEU A 127 2.86 8.95 19.54
CA LEU A 127 3.07 8.77 18.10
C LEU A 127 2.99 10.12 17.38
N MET A 128 4.04 10.46 16.63
CA MET A 128 3.99 11.44 15.55
C MET A 128 3.93 10.70 14.21
N ALA A 129 3.00 11.05 13.34
CA ALA A 129 2.87 10.49 12.00
C ALA A 129 2.97 11.57 10.93
N CYS A 130 3.89 11.41 9.99
CA CYS A 130 4.07 12.31 8.84
C CYS A 130 3.57 11.64 7.56
N GLY A 131 2.87 12.37 6.69
CA GLY A 131 2.38 11.83 5.44
C GLY A 131 1.99 12.89 4.41
N ASP A 132 1.83 12.47 3.15
CA ASP A 132 1.47 13.34 2.03
C ASP A 132 0.41 12.73 1.09
N GLY A 133 0.15 11.42 1.19
CA GLY A 133 -0.80 10.67 0.36
C GLY A 133 -2.17 10.47 1.00
N PHE A 134 -3.17 10.13 0.20
CA PHE A 134 -4.51 9.81 0.69
C PHE A 134 -4.52 8.60 1.65
N ASN A 135 -3.64 7.64 1.43
CA ASN A 135 -3.44 6.48 2.27
C ASN A 135 -2.85 6.82 3.65
N ASP A 136 -2.36 8.06 3.86
CA ASP A 136 -1.80 8.53 5.12
C ASP A 136 -2.84 9.21 6.01
N ILE A 137 -4.01 9.58 5.47
CA ILE A 137 -5.05 10.31 6.21
C ILE A 137 -5.42 9.59 7.51
N THR A 138 -5.56 8.26 7.47
CA THR A 138 -5.95 7.49 8.66
C THR A 138 -4.88 7.52 9.74
N MET A 139 -3.60 7.39 9.39
CA MET A 139 -2.52 7.47 10.37
C MET A 139 -2.29 8.89 10.90
N ILE A 140 -2.42 9.93 10.04
CA ILE A 140 -2.34 11.33 10.44
C ILE A 140 -3.42 11.66 11.49
N LYS A 141 -4.67 11.24 11.25
CA LYS A 141 -5.77 11.44 12.19
C LYS A 141 -5.67 10.58 13.47
N TYR A 142 -5.02 9.43 13.34
CA TYR A 142 -4.86 8.50 14.46
C TYR A 142 -3.77 8.95 15.42
N ALA A 143 -2.66 9.47 14.93
CA ALA A 143 -1.50 9.85 15.74
C ALA A 143 -1.84 10.86 16.85
N GLY A 144 -1.02 10.91 17.88
CA GLY A 144 -1.06 11.97 18.89
C GLY A 144 -0.65 13.34 18.31
N LEU A 145 0.22 13.31 17.28
CA LEU A 145 0.57 14.45 16.45
C LEU A 145 0.59 14.04 14.98
N GLY A 146 -0.43 14.43 14.23
CA GLY A 146 -0.51 14.23 12.79
C GLY A 146 0.13 15.37 12.02
N VAL A 147 1.10 15.06 11.16
CA VAL A 147 1.87 16.02 10.37
C VAL A 147 1.64 15.78 8.88
N ALA A 148 1.19 16.80 8.15
CA ALA A 148 1.15 16.78 6.69
C ALA A 148 2.39 17.43 6.10
N MET A 149 2.91 16.85 5.02
CA MET A 149 3.99 17.45 4.24
C MET A 149 3.46 18.64 3.41
N ALA A 150 4.31 19.64 3.14
CA ALA A 150 3.90 20.80 2.32
C ALA A 150 3.50 20.43 0.89
N ASN A 151 4.07 19.37 0.32
CA ASN A 151 3.69 18.83 -0.98
C ASN A 151 2.37 18.01 -0.96
N ALA A 152 1.78 17.76 0.21
CA ALA A 152 0.49 17.07 0.33
C ALA A 152 -0.66 17.90 -0.27
N ARG A 153 -1.72 17.22 -0.68
CA ARG A 153 -2.96 17.87 -1.15
C ARG A 153 -3.68 18.56 0.02
N GLU A 154 -4.48 19.58 -0.29
CA GLU A 154 -5.20 20.37 0.71
C GLU A 154 -6.13 19.54 1.62
N GLU A 155 -6.71 18.46 1.10
CA GLU A 155 -7.55 17.53 1.88
C GLU A 155 -6.75 16.84 2.98
N ILE A 156 -5.50 16.51 2.72
CA ILE A 156 -4.60 15.86 3.69
C ILE A 156 -4.14 16.88 4.73
N LYS A 157 -3.73 18.06 4.28
CA LYS A 157 -3.32 19.17 5.17
C LYS A 157 -4.40 19.55 6.17
N LYS A 158 -5.68 19.54 5.76
CA LYS A 158 -6.83 19.81 6.64
C LYS A 158 -7.05 18.74 7.71
N CYS A 159 -6.47 17.56 7.56
CA CYS A 159 -6.59 16.45 8.53
C CYS A 159 -5.46 16.43 9.55
N ALA A 160 -4.41 17.24 9.35
CA ALA A 160 -3.21 17.26 10.18
C ALA A 160 -3.27 18.34 11.26
N ASP A 161 -2.57 18.10 12.36
CA ASP A 161 -2.36 19.09 13.45
C ASP A 161 -1.31 20.11 13.07
N TYR A 162 -0.35 19.72 12.21
CA TYR A 162 0.76 20.56 11.76
C TYR A 162 1.09 20.31 10.29
N ILE A 163 1.54 21.36 9.58
CA ILE A 163 2.06 21.26 8.23
C ILE A 163 3.56 21.59 8.29
N THR A 164 4.38 20.61 7.91
CA THR A 164 5.85 20.79 7.82
C THR A 164 6.26 21.22 6.41
N ALA A 165 7.57 21.32 6.14
CA ALA A 165 8.10 21.57 4.79
C ALA A 165 7.83 20.38 3.84
N SER A 166 8.20 20.54 2.58
CA SER A 166 8.04 19.48 1.57
C SER A 166 9.03 18.33 1.77
N ASN A 167 8.82 17.23 1.03
CA ASN A 167 9.77 16.13 0.97
C ASN A 167 11.14 16.55 0.42
N ASP A 168 11.19 17.57 -0.47
CA ASP A 168 12.43 18.11 -1.03
C ASP A 168 13.14 19.09 -0.11
N GLU A 169 12.52 19.48 1.01
CA GLU A 169 13.00 20.44 1.99
C GLU A 169 13.15 19.82 3.39
N ASP A 170 13.40 18.53 3.46
CA ASP A 170 13.62 17.78 4.70
C ASP A 170 12.47 17.90 5.73
N GLY A 171 11.21 17.99 5.27
CA GLY A 171 10.06 18.27 6.10
C GLY A 171 9.87 17.31 7.28
N VAL A 172 10.20 16.02 7.13
CA VAL A 172 10.14 15.05 8.24
C VAL A 172 11.18 15.36 9.30
N ALA A 173 12.42 15.68 8.90
CA ALA A 173 13.49 16.05 9.83
C ALA A 173 13.12 17.30 10.62
N LEU A 174 12.60 18.34 9.96
CA LEU A 174 12.12 19.56 10.61
C LEU A 174 10.99 19.31 11.61
N ALA A 175 10.09 18.39 11.33
CA ALA A 175 9.04 18.00 12.27
C ALA A 175 9.65 17.30 13.51
N ILE A 176 10.62 16.40 13.32
CA ILE A 176 11.33 15.72 14.41
C ILE A 176 12.09 16.73 15.28
N GLU A 177 12.85 17.63 14.68
CA GLU A 177 13.59 18.67 15.39
C GLU A 177 12.67 19.57 16.22
N ARG A 178 11.48 19.86 15.71
CA ARG A 178 10.54 20.75 16.37
C ARG A 178 9.80 20.13 17.55
N PHE A 179 9.43 18.85 17.44
CA PHE A 179 8.47 18.23 18.37
C PHE A 179 9.07 17.11 19.22
N ILE A 180 10.24 16.61 18.88
CA ILE A 180 10.86 15.46 19.56
C ILE A 180 12.21 15.80 20.18
N LEU A 181 13.02 16.66 19.54
CA LEU A 181 14.33 17.11 20.03
C LEU A 181 14.23 18.47 20.70
#